data_4b475c9502ebff81132aeb23b63851c8
#
_entry.id   4b475c9502ebff81132aeb23b63851c8
#
_cell.length_a   1.000
_cell.length_b   1.000
_cell.length_c   1.000
_cell.angle_alpha   90.00
_cell.angle_beta   90.00
_cell.angle_gamma   90.00
#
_symmetry.space_group_name_H-M   'P 1'
#
loop_
_entity.id
_entity.type
_entity.pdbx_description
1 polymer ?
#
loop_
_entity_poly.entity_id
_entity_poly.type
_entity_poly.pdbx_seq_one_letter_code
_entity_poly.pdbx_strand_id
1 'polypeptide(L)'
;MSNLMSTYLRLPVTFIKGEGVWLWDDRDDCYLDALCGIAVCSLGHSHPELTKALCKQAGMLIHTSNLYHIEKQELLAGRLAGLSGMDRVFFCNSGAEANEAAIKLARLYGHNKGIELPTIIVMERSFHGRTMATLTATGNRKAQAGFEPLLAGFVRVPYDDLNAVAQIADNNKHVVAVLVETYQGEGGVNFPQINYLQGLRQLCDQNGWLLMLDEVQCGIGRTGKWFAFQHGGIMPDVMTLAKGLGSGVPIGACIATGEAGEVFKPGNHASTFGGNLLACTAALTTLDVIEKDRLMQNAVQVGNFIRDRFKEKLAHWLNVIQIRGQGLMLGIELPVPCGELIKEALKHRLLINVTSERVVRLLPALIMNQAEAEQVVDISSEIIDRFLTGQAANIITRDRPGSSN
;
A
#
# COMPACT_ATOMS: atom_id res chain seq x y z
N MET A 1 -2.72 7.24 32.94
CA MET A 1 -2.53 8.13 31.77
C MET A 1 -1.53 7.45 30.83
N SER A 2 -1.77 7.51 29.51
CA SER A 2 -0.80 6.98 28.53
C SER A 2 0.35 7.98 28.31
N ASN A 3 1.59 7.48 28.25
CA ASN A 3 2.77 8.29 27.88
C ASN A 3 2.93 8.41 26.35
N LEU A 4 2.04 7.80 25.57
CA LEU A 4 2.06 7.86 24.11
C LEU A 4 1.40 9.14 23.61
N MET A 5 1.99 9.79 22.59
CA MET A 5 1.35 10.89 21.89
C MET A 5 0.04 10.43 21.25
N SER A 6 -1.01 11.26 21.31
CA SER A 6 -2.35 10.94 20.80
C SER A 6 -2.45 11.08 19.27
N THR A 7 -1.58 10.40 18.52
CA THR A 7 -1.54 10.44 17.06
C THR A 7 -2.50 9.45 16.39
N TYR A 8 -3.05 8.52 17.15
CA TYR A 8 -3.96 7.47 16.65
C TYR A 8 -5.25 7.40 17.47
N LEU A 9 -6.36 7.24 16.78
CA LEU A 9 -7.64 6.86 17.40
C LEU A 9 -7.69 5.34 17.53
N ARG A 10 -7.20 4.81 18.68
CA ARG A 10 -7.12 3.37 18.91
C ARG A 10 -8.46 2.74 19.21
N LEU A 11 -8.70 1.55 18.67
CA LEU A 11 -9.81 0.69 19.08
C LEU A 11 -9.52 0.08 20.47
N PRO A 12 -10.55 -0.23 21.27
CA PRO A 12 -10.39 -0.71 22.64
C PRO A 12 -10.12 -2.23 22.68
N VAL A 13 -9.02 -2.66 22.05
CA VAL A 13 -8.56 -4.05 22.03
C VAL A 13 -7.04 -4.07 22.10
N THR A 14 -6.48 -5.04 22.82
CA THR A 14 -5.04 -5.26 22.96
C THR A 14 -4.72 -6.68 22.51
N PHE A 15 -4.09 -6.83 21.35
CA PHE A 15 -3.66 -8.14 20.86
C PHE A 15 -2.35 -8.55 21.50
N ILE A 16 -2.26 -9.81 21.95
CA ILE A 16 -1.10 -10.39 22.62
C ILE A 16 -0.53 -11.61 21.90
N LYS A 17 -1.31 -12.23 21.00
CA LYS A 17 -0.90 -13.41 20.22
C LYS A 17 -1.46 -13.32 18.81
N GLY A 18 -0.74 -13.89 17.83
CA GLY A 18 -1.22 -14.07 16.47
C GLY A 18 -0.72 -15.38 15.87
N GLU A 19 -1.56 -16.04 15.03
CA GLU A 19 -1.22 -17.26 14.30
C GLU A 19 -2.02 -17.33 12.99
N GLY A 20 -1.35 -17.48 11.86
CA GLY A 20 -2.01 -17.47 10.57
C GLY A 20 -2.74 -16.13 10.33
N VAL A 21 -4.04 -16.19 10.08
CA VAL A 21 -4.91 -15.02 9.90
C VAL A 21 -5.65 -14.60 11.17
N TRP A 22 -5.29 -15.15 12.32
CA TRP A 22 -5.99 -14.97 13.59
C TRP A 22 -5.14 -14.20 14.58
N LEU A 23 -5.83 -13.36 15.38
CA LEU A 23 -5.26 -12.60 16.49
C LEU A 23 -6.05 -12.89 17.75
N TRP A 24 -5.38 -12.94 18.91
CA TRP A 24 -5.99 -13.08 20.23
C TRP A 24 -5.70 -11.86 21.08
N ASP A 25 -6.73 -11.37 21.75
CA ASP A 25 -6.58 -10.27 22.69
C ASP A 25 -6.18 -10.74 24.10
N ASP A 26 -6.04 -9.79 25.02
CA ASP A 26 -5.67 -10.03 26.42
C ASP A 26 -6.76 -10.73 27.26
N ARG A 27 -7.92 -11.02 26.67
CA ARG A 27 -9.01 -11.80 27.25
C ARG A 27 -9.17 -13.17 26.59
N ASP A 28 -8.24 -13.55 25.74
CA ASP A 28 -8.26 -14.77 24.93
C ASP A 28 -9.38 -14.80 23.87
N ASP A 29 -9.94 -13.65 23.53
CA ASP A 29 -10.90 -13.52 22.43
C ASP A 29 -10.16 -13.57 21.09
N CYS A 30 -10.66 -14.41 20.16
CA CYS A 30 -10.04 -14.66 18.85
C CYS A 30 -10.69 -13.78 17.77
N TYR A 31 -9.87 -13.15 16.93
CA TYR A 31 -10.30 -12.23 15.86
C TYR A 31 -9.73 -12.69 14.53
N LEU A 32 -10.59 -12.68 13.48
CA LEU A 32 -10.19 -12.91 12.09
C LEU A 32 -9.62 -11.59 11.50
N ASP A 33 -8.38 -11.63 11.04
CA ASP A 33 -7.71 -10.44 10.52
C ASP A 33 -7.79 -10.34 8.99
N ALA A 34 -8.74 -9.54 8.51
CA ALA A 34 -8.87 -9.21 7.09
C ALA A 34 -8.12 -7.92 6.68
N LEU A 35 -7.17 -7.45 7.51
CA LEU A 35 -6.40 -6.23 7.28
C LEU A 35 -4.88 -6.46 7.28
N CYS A 36 -4.40 -7.46 8.01
CA CYS A 36 -3.00 -7.87 8.21
C CYS A 36 -2.04 -6.69 8.45
N GLY A 37 -2.40 -5.77 9.36
CA GLY A 37 -1.59 -4.58 9.66
C GLY A 37 -1.55 -3.57 8.50
N ILE A 38 -2.57 -3.49 7.67
CA ILE A 38 -2.67 -2.68 6.44
C ILE A 38 -1.69 -3.18 5.37
N ALA A 39 -1.91 -4.42 4.92
CA ALA A 39 -1.11 -5.14 3.92
C ALA A 39 0.36 -5.36 4.33
N VAL A 40 0.65 -5.46 5.62
CA VAL A 40 2.01 -5.65 6.16
C VAL A 40 2.33 -7.13 6.39
N CYS A 41 1.53 -7.84 7.19
CA CYS A 41 1.78 -9.24 7.55
C CYS A 41 1.32 -10.19 6.42
N SER A 42 2.01 -10.14 5.27
CA SER A 42 1.62 -10.90 4.07
C SER A 42 1.59 -12.41 4.27
N LEU A 43 2.45 -12.94 5.13
CA LEU A 43 2.50 -14.35 5.51
C LEU A 43 1.59 -14.68 6.71
N GLY A 44 0.74 -13.73 7.15
CA GLY A 44 0.00 -13.87 8.39
C GLY A 44 0.88 -13.66 9.63
N HIS A 45 0.33 -14.01 10.79
CA HIS A 45 0.98 -13.85 12.08
C HIS A 45 1.77 -15.10 12.45
N SER A 46 2.96 -14.88 13.05
CA SER A 46 3.83 -15.95 13.59
C SER A 46 4.15 -17.08 12.58
N HIS A 47 4.34 -16.74 11.30
CA HIS A 47 4.63 -17.75 10.26
C HIS A 47 5.87 -18.58 10.64
N PRO A 48 5.79 -19.92 10.66
CA PRO A 48 6.86 -20.77 11.22
C PRO A 48 8.23 -20.57 10.58
N GLU A 49 8.30 -20.49 9.24
CA GLU A 49 9.56 -20.30 8.52
C GLU A 49 10.15 -18.92 8.79
N LEU A 50 9.32 -17.88 8.80
CA LEU A 50 9.75 -16.51 9.09
C LEU A 50 10.26 -16.39 10.53
N THR A 51 9.51 -16.92 11.51
CA THR A 51 9.91 -16.93 12.93
C THR A 51 11.23 -17.65 13.12
N LYS A 52 11.38 -18.84 12.53
CA LYS A 52 12.63 -19.62 12.61
C LYS A 52 13.82 -18.87 12.01
N ALA A 53 13.65 -18.25 10.84
CA ALA A 53 14.70 -17.48 10.17
C ALA A 53 15.13 -16.26 10.99
N LEU A 54 14.17 -15.52 11.54
CA LEU A 54 14.42 -14.36 12.39
C LEU A 54 15.12 -14.73 13.68
N CYS A 55 14.66 -15.78 14.39
CA CYS A 55 15.31 -16.25 15.62
C CYS A 55 16.77 -16.66 15.35
N LYS A 56 17.02 -17.40 14.24
CA LYS A 56 18.38 -17.77 13.85
C LYS A 56 19.25 -16.54 13.57
N GLN A 57 18.75 -15.60 12.76
CA GLN A 57 19.51 -14.41 12.40
C GLN A 57 19.78 -13.49 13.61
N ALA A 58 18.79 -13.31 14.49
CA ALA A 58 18.92 -12.51 15.71
C ALA A 58 19.99 -13.09 16.65
N GLY A 59 20.12 -14.42 16.71
CA GLY A 59 21.18 -15.10 17.48
C GLY A 59 22.57 -15.04 16.87
N MET A 60 22.71 -14.56 15.62
CA MET A 60 24.02 -14.45 14.94
C MET A 60 24.49 -13.00 14.85
N LEU A 61 23.75 -12.15 14.16
CA LEU A 61 24.15 -10.77 13.89
C LEU A 61 22.94 -9.99 13.36
N ILE A 62 22.63 -8.85 13.99
CA ILE A 62 21.47 -8.03 13.60
C ILE A 62 21.89 -6.92 12.64
N HIS A 63 22.98 -6.19 12.93
CA HIS A 63 23.38 -4.99 12.22
C HIS A 63 24.90 -4.78 12.26
N THR A 64 25.49 -4.22 11.19
CA THR A 64 26.91 -3.91 11.08
C THR A 64 27.23 -2.51 10.56
N SER A 65 26.26 -1.74 10.07
CA SER A 65 26.44 -0.55 9.22
C SER A 65 26.70 -0.85 7.73
N ASN A 66 26.21 0.03 6.88
CA ASN A 66 26.43 0.02 5.42
C ASN A 66 27.85 0.48 5.02
N LEU A 67 28.75 0.64 5.99
CA LEU A 67 30.19 0.80 5.73
C LEU A 67 30.86 -0.52 5.33
N TYR A 68 30.20 -1.65 5.58
CA TYR A 68 30.69 -2.98 5.30
C TYR A 68 29.76 -3.69 4.31
N HIS A 69 30.29 -4.70 3.60
CA HIS A 69 29.47 -5.56 2.77
C HIS A 69 28.53 -6.40 3.64
N ILE A 70 27.26 -6.48 3.23
CA ILE A 70 26.22 -7.26 3.89
C ILE A 70 25.69 -8.28 2.88
N GLU A 71 26.12 -9.54 3.00
CA GLU A 71 25.77 -10.61 2.05
C GLU A 71 24.24 -10.72 1.82
N LYS A 72 23.46 -10.69 2.89
CA LYS A 72 22.01 -10.79 2.80
C LYS A 72 21.36 -9.60 2.07
N GLN A 73 21.98 -8.44 2.13
CA GLN A 73 21.55 -7.25 1.40
C GLN A 73 21.78 -7.43 -0.09
N GLU A 74 22.97 -7.95 -0.49
CA GLU A 74 23.28 -8.27 -1.89
C GLU A 74 22.36 -9.36 -2.44
N LEU A 75 22.12 -10.44 -1.67
CA LEU A 75 21.19 -11.50 -2.06
C LEU A 75 19.77 -10.97 -2.27
N LEU A 76 19.27 -10.12 -1.36
CA LEU A 76 17.94 -9.54 -1.47
C LEU A 76 17.86 -8.58 -2.66
N ALA A 77 18.89 -7.76 -2.88
CA ALA A 77 18.96 -6.86 -4.03
C ALA A 77 18.91 -7.63 -5.35
N GLY A 78 19.72 -8.68 -5.47
CA GLY A 78 19.71 -9.56 -6.64
C GLY A 78 18.34 -10.27 -6.85
N ARG A 79 17.70 -10.69 -5.75
CA ARG A 79 16.38 -11.32 -5.83
C ARG A 79 15.32 -10.33 -6.32
N LEU A 80 15.27 -9.12 -5.77
CA LEU A 80 14.33 -8.08 -6.18
C LEU A 80 14.57 -7.61 -7.61
N ALA A 81 15.82 -7.45 -8.02
CA ALA A 81 16.20 -7.13 -9.40
C ALA A 81 15.70 -8.21 -10.38
N GLY A 82 15.94 -9.49 -10.07
CA GLY A 82 15.49 -10.61 -10.91
C GLY A 82 13.96 -10.71 -11.02
N LEU A 83 13.20 -10.42 -9.95
CA LEU A 83 11.75 -10.48 -9.95
C LEU A 83 11.10 -9.28 -10.67
N SER A 84 11.73 -8.11 -10.60
CA SER A 84 11.22 -6.86 -11.17
C SER A 84 11.71 -6.59 -12.60
N GLY A 85 12.86 -7.12 -12.98
CA GLY A 85 13.58 -6.75 -14.20
C GLY A 85 14.30 -5.40 -14.09
N MET A 86 14.49 -4.86 -12.87
CA MET A 86 15.17 -3.59 -12.60
C MET A 86 16.60 -3.85 -12.07
N ASP A 87 17.45 -2.80 -11.93
CA ASP A 87 18.89 -2.99 -11.81
C ASP A 87 19.49 -2.72 -10.43
N ARG A 88 19.05 -1.67 -9.76
CA ARG A 88 19.69 -1.12 -8.54
C ARG A 88 18.71 -0.97 -7.40
N VAL A 89 19.11 -1.35 -6.19
CA VAL A 89 18.26 -1.31 -5.00
C VAL A 89 18.94 -0.49 -3.90
N PHE A 90 18.21 0.47 -3.36
CA PHE A 90 18.55 1.13 -2.10
C PHE A 90 17.58 0.64 -1.03
N PHE A 91 18.11 0.16 0.11
CA PHE A 91 17.31 -0.29 1.24
C PHE A 91 17.15 0.77 2.32
N CYS A 92 15.96 0.81 2.92
CA CYS A 92 15.58 1.67 4.04
C CYS A 92 14.65 0.91 5.00
N ASN A 93 13.90 1.60 5.88
CA ASN A 93 13.15 0.94 6.94
C ASN A 93 11.62 1.06 6.78
N SER A 94 11.16 1.86 5.85
CA SER A 94 9.73 2.13 5.66
C SER A 94 9.41 2.56 4.22
N GLY A 95 8.11 2.53 3.86
CA GLY A 95 7.65 3.07 2.58
C GLY A 95 7.84 4.58 2.46
N ALA A 96 7.74 5.32 3.58
CA ALA A 96 8.02 6.76 3.56
C ALA A 96 9.49 7.03 3.21
N GLU A 97 10.44 6.30 3.79
CA GLU A 97 11.87 6.44 3.44
C GLU A 97 12.16 5.99 2.01
N ALA A 98 11.50 4.95 1.51
CA ALA A 98 11.62 4.52 0.12
C ALA A 98 11.14 5.61 -0.85
N ASN A 99 10.00 6.24 -0.56
CA ASN A 99 9.48 7.35 -1.35
C ASN A 99 10.33 8.62 -1.21
N GLU A 100 10.92 8.91 -0.04
CA GLU A 100 11.92 9.99 0.12
C GLU A 100 13.13 9.75 -0.78
N ALA A 101 13.63 8.50 -0.85
CA ALA A 101 14.72 8.14 -1.75
C ALA A 101 14.33 8.39 -3.23
N ALA A 102 13.14 7.95 -3.66
CA ALA A 102 12.63 8.17 -5.00
C ALA A 102 12.49 9.67 -5.34
N ILE A 103 11.95 10.48 -4.42
CA ILE A 103 11.81 11.93 -4.58
C ILE A 103 13.19 12.60 -4.68
N LYS A 104 14.15 12.22 -3.82
CA LYS A 104 15.53 12.73 -3.88
C LYS A 104 16.23 12.33 -5.17
N LEU A 105 16.03 11.08 -5.62
CA LEU A 105 16.56 10.59 -6.88
C LEU A 105 16.04 11.44 -8.06
N ALA A 106 14.73 11.67 -8.13
CA ALA A 106 14.13 12.47 -9.18
C ALA A 106 14.64 13.92 -9.19
N ARG A 107 14.83 14.54 -8.02
CA ARG A 107 15.40 15.88 -7.93
C ARG A 107 16.84 15.93 -8.43
N LEU A 108 17.67 14.97 -7.99
CA LEU A 108 19.07 14.91 -8.44
C LEU A 108 19.18 14.61 -9.94
N TYR A 109 18.30 13.74 -10.47
CA TYR A 109 18.17 13.49 -11.90
C TYR A 109 17.88 14.78 -12.68
N GLY A 110 16.94 15.60 -12.19
CA GLY A 110 16.63 16.89 -12.80
C GLY A 110 17.81 17.86 -12.76
N HIS A 111 18.49 17.99 -11.62
CA HIS A 111 19.68 18.83 -11.51
C HIS A 111 20.81 18.37 -12.43
N ASN A 112 21.03 17.06 -12.58
CA ASN A 112 22.01 16.51 -13.53
C ASN A 112 21.67 16.85 -14.98
N LYS A 113 20.38 17.13 -15.28
CA LYS A 113 19.91 17.63 -16.60
C LYS A 113 19.83 19.16 -16.69
N GLY A 114 20.35 19.89 -15.69
CA GLY A 114 20.37 21.36 -15.69
C GLY A 114 19.03 22.02 -15.32
N ILE A 115 18.09 21.27 -14.77
CA ILE A 115 16.79 21.79 -14.32
C ILE A 115 16.97 22.32 -12.88
N GLU A 116 16.87 23.64 -12.69
CA GLU A 116 17.10 24.28 -11.38
C GLU A 116 15.99 24.00 -10.36
N LEU A 117 14.73 23.87 -10.80
CA LEU A 117 13.56 23.65 -9.95
C LEU A 117 12.83 22.36 -10.35
N PRO A 118 13.45 21.18 -10.13
CA PRO A 118 12.86 19.91 -10.50
C PRO A 118 11.46 19.73 -9.91
N THR A 119 10.48 19.49 -10.76
CA THR A 119 9.08 19.32 -10.39
C THR A 119 8.65 17.88 -10.59
N ILE A 120 7.92 17.33 -9.62
CA ILE A 120 7.36 15.97 -9.65
C ILE A 120 5.84 16.08 -9.74
N ILE A 121 5.25 15.41 -10.73
CA ILE A 121 3.79 15.26 -10.81
C ILE A 121 3.36 14.17 -9.82
N VAL A 122 2.34 14.47 -9.00
CA VAL A 122 1.74 13.55 -8.03
C VAL A 122 0.23 13.53 -8.16
N MET A 123 -0.43 12.52 -7.63
CA MET A 123 -1.86 12.31 -7.84
C MET A 123 -2.69 12.77 -6.63
N GLU A 124 -3.92 13.22 -6.92
CA GLU A 124 -4.95 13.41 -5.89
C GLU A 124 -5.26 12.10 -5.19
N ARG A 125 -5.69 12.18 -3.93
CA ARG A 125 -6.03 11.03 -3.07
C ARG A 125 -4.90 10.02 -2.86
N SER A 126 -3.67 10.34 -3.28
CA SER A 126 -2.51 9.46 -3.06
C SER A 126 -2.07 9.48 -1.60
N PHE A 127 -1.33 8.42 -1.22
CA PHE A 127 -0.64 8.33 0.06
C PHE A 127 0.78 7.80 -0.14
N HIS A 128 1.77 8.65 0.12
CA HIS A 128 3.19 8.31 -0.06
C HIS A 128 4.00 8.32 1.25
N GLY A 129 3.40 8.75 2.36
CA GLY A 129 4.05 8.80 3.68
C GLY A 129 3.72 10.04 4.50
N ARG A 130 4.43 10.20 5.63
CA ARG A 130 4.22 11.26 6.63
C ARG A 130 5.48 12.10 6.91
N THR A 131 6.59 11.87 6.21
CA THR A 131 7.77 12.76 6.22
C THR A 131 7.49 13.98 5.35
N MET A 132 8.23 15.07 5.49
CA MET A 132 7.87 16.34 4.85
C MET A 132 7.73 16.25 3.32
N ALA A 133 8.64 15.56 2.61
CA ALA A 133 8.50 15.42 1.16
C ALA A 133 7.38 14.46 0.78
N THR A 134 7.26 13.31 1.44
CA THR A 134 6.19 12.35 1.16
C THR A 134 4.82 12.87 1.58
N LEU A 135 4.73 13.68 2.65
CA LEU A 135 3.51 14.38 3.04
C LEU A 135 3.08 15.40 1.98
N THR A 136 4.05 16.13 1.41
CA THR A 136 3.80 17.06 0.30
C THR A 136 3.29 16.31 -0.94
N ALA A 137 3.88 15.16 -1.26
CA ALA A 137 3.46 14.30 -2.37
C ALA A 137 2.07 13.67 -2.13
N THR A 138 1.71 13.38 -0.87
CA THR A 138 0.42 12.77 -0.49
C THR A 138 -0.76 13.67 -0.85
N GLY A 139 -1.75 13.13 -1.56
CA GLY A 139 -2.95 13.83 -2.06
C GLY A 139 -4.08 13.98 -1.03
N ASN A 140 -3.77 14.15 0.25
CA ASN A 140 -4.73 14.25 1.35
C ASN A 140 -4.52 15.55 2.14
N ARG A 141 -5.39 16.54 1.91
CA ARG A 141 -5.31 17.84 2.59
C ARG A 141 -5.48 17.76 4.10
N LYS A 142 -6.29 16.82 4.62
CA LYS A 142 -6.45 16.61 6.07
C LYS A 142 -5.14 16.16 6.72
N ALA A 143 -4.30 15.42 5.98
CA ALA A 143 -2.99 15.00 6.46
C ALA A 143 -1.94 16.12 6.41
N GLN A 144 -2.08 17.07 5.50
CA GLN A 144 -1.15 18.20 5.29
C GLN A 144 -1.42 19.38 6.20
N ALA A 145 -2.68 19.57 6.61
CA ALA A 145 -3.11 20.72 7.40
C ALA A 145 -2.32 20.88 8.70
N GLY A 146 -1.75 22.07 8.92
CA GLY A 146 -0.93 22.42 10.08
C GLY A 146 0.57 22.10 9.93
N PHE A 147 1.01 21.59 8.78
CA PHE A 147 2.42 21.30 8.48
C PHE A 147 2.99 22.19 7.35
N GLU A 148 2.27 23.25 6.99
CA GLU A 148 2.75 24.23 6.02
C GLU A 148 3.90 25.09 6.60
N PRO A 149 4.85 25.59 5.77
CA PRO A 149 4.86 25.48 4.31
C PRO A 149 5.31 24.10 3.84
N LEU A 150 4.57 23.53 2.88
CA LEU A 150 4.95 22.27 2.21
C LEU A 150 6.14 22.51 1.27
N LEU A 151 6.83 21.43 0.87
CA LEU A 151 7.99 21.53 -0.01
C LEU A 151 7.58 21.96 -1.43
N ALA A 152 8.34 22.88 -2.03
CA ALA A 152 8.21 23.24 -3.43
C ALA A 152 8.62 22.08 -4.38
N GLY A 153 8.19 22.17 -5.65
CA GLY A 153 8.56 21.22 -6.69
C GLY A 153 7.60 20.02 -6.81
N PHE A 154 6.32 20.22 -6.47
CA PHE A 154 5.25 19.25 -6.70
C PHE A 154 4.07 19.90 -7.41
N VAL A 155 3.52 19.20 -8.41
CA VAL A 155 2.28 19.54 -9.10
C VAL A 155 1.31 18.37 -8.97
N ARG A 156 0.06 18.68 -8.61
CA ARG A 156 -0.94 17.64 -8.35
C ARG A 156 -1.98 17.62 -9.45
N VAL A 157 -2.31 16.40 -9.93
CA VAL A 157 -3.33 16.13 -10.94
C VAL A 157 -4.29 15.04 -10.46
N PRO A 158 -5.51 14.93 -11.03
CA PRO A 158 -6.39 13.80 -10.76
C PRO A 158 -5.73 12.46 -11.12
N TYR A 159 -6.02 11.43 -10.30
CA TYR A 159 -5.62 10.06 -10.62
C TYR A 159 -6.43 9.52 -11.79
N ASP A 160 -5.82 8.73 -12.67
CA ASP A 160 -6.45 8.14 -13.86
C ASP A 160 -6.85 9.19 -14.93
N ASP A 161 -6.18 10.35 -14.98
CA ASP A 161 -6.39 11.42 -15.96
C ASP A 161 -5.08 11.73 -16.71
N LEU A 162 -4.88 11.08 -17.87
CA LEU A 162 -3.73 11.30 -18.74
C LEU A 162 -3.73 12.70 -19.38
N ASN A 163 -4.92 13.28 -19.62
CA ASN A 163 -5.01 14.62 -20.22
C ASN A 163 -4.48 15.69 -19.25
N ALA A 164 -4.79 15.55 -17.96
CA ALA A 164 -4.24 16.46 -16.96
C ALA A 164 -2.71 16.39 -16.88
N VAL A 165 -2.12 15.18 -16.99
CA VAL A 165 -0.66 14.99 -17.05
C VAL A 165 -0.08 15.62 -18.33
N ALA A 166 -0.70 15.40 -19.49
CA ALA A 166 -0.27 16.00 -20.75
C ALA A 166 -0.31 17.54 -20.73
N GLN A 167 -1.35 18.14 -20.16
CA GLN A 167 -1.43 19.59 -19.99
C GLN A 167 -0.27 20.15 -19.14
N ILE A 168 0.17 19.41 -18.12
CA ILE A 168 1.36 19.82 -17.35
C ILE A 168 2.61 19.74 -18.23
N ALA A 169 2.75 18.72 -19.11
CA ALA A 169 3.88 18.58 -20.05
C ALA A 169 4.02 19.81 -20.95
N ASP A 170 2.91 20.30 -21.45
CA ASP A 170 2.89 21.47 -22.35
C ASP A 170 3.30 22.77 -21.65
N ASN A 171 2.94 22.92 -20.35
CA ASN A 171 3.00 24.20 -19.64
C ASN A 171 4.14 24.27 -18.60
N ASN A 172 4.80 23.16 -18.23
CA ASN A 172 5.84 23.16 -17.21
C ASN A 172 7.07 22.36 -17.67
N LYS A 173 8.13 23.07 -18.05
CA LYS A 173 9.40 22.48 -18.52
C LYS A 173 10.34 22.02 -17.38
N HIS A 174 9.94 22.24 -16.12
CA HIS A 174 10.71 21.80 -14.96
C HIS A 174 10.32 20.39 -14.46
N VAL A 175 9.33 19.75 -15.06
CA VAL A 175 8.93 18.40 -14.70
C VAL A 175 10.05 17.41 -15.00
N VAL A 176 10.34 16.56 -14.02
CA VAL A 176 11.40 15.53 -14.11
C VAL A 176 10.88 14.11 -13.83
N ALA A 177 9.71 13.99 -13.22
CA ALA A 177 9.15 12.69 -12.87
C ALA A 177 7.64 12.75 -12.63
N VAL A 178 7.00 11.58 -12.73
CA VAL A 178 5.65 11.30 -12.24
C VAL A 178 5.78 10.29 -11.10
N LEU A 179 5.25 10.59 -9.91
CA LEU A 179 5.14 9.65 -8.78
C LEU A 179 3.67 9.27 -8.59
N VAL A 180 3.37 7.98 -8.73
CA VAL A 180 2.01 7.46 -8.69
C VAL A 180 1.94 6.12 -7.98
N GLU A 181 0.90 5.90 -7.14
CA GLU A 181 0.57 4.55 -6.68
C GLU A 181 0.06 3.74 -7.88
N THR A 182 0.62 2.55 -8.12
CA THR A 182 0.15 1.67 -9.21
C THR A 182 -1.35 1.37 -9.03
N TYR A 183 -1.77 1.08 -7.79
CA TYR A 183 -3.16 1.08 -7.34
C TYR A 183 -3.24 1.87 -6.04
N GLN A 184 -4.15 2.85 -5.98
CA GLN A 184 -4.29 3.67 -4.78
C GLN A 184 -4.90 2.86 -3.63
N GLY A 185 -4.25 2.88 -2.46
CA GLY A 185 -4.73 2.21 -1.27
C GLY A 185 -5.61 3.11 -0.40
N GLU A 186 -5.01 4.12 0.21
CA GLU A 186 -5.70 5.06 1.12
C GLU A 186 -6.74 5.94 0.40
N GLY A 187 -6.56 6.16 -0.88
CA GLY A 187 -7.48 6.91 -1.74
C GLY A 187 -8.82 6.22 -2.01
N GLY A 188 -9.00 4.97 -1.56
CA GLY A 188 -10.26 4.24 -1.72
C GLY A 188 -10.16 2.92 -2.49
N VAL A 189 -9.00 2.27 -2.52
CA VAL A 189 -8.74 1.05 -3.29
C VAL A 189 -9.07 1.27 -4.77
N ASN A 190 -8.45 2.28 -5.38
CA ASN A 190 -8.71 2.67 -6.75
C ASN A 190 -7.77 1.95 -7.72
N PHE A 191 -8.35 1.38 -8.76
CA PHE A 191 -7.66 0.77 -9.89
C PHE A 191 -7.83 1.70 -11.09
N PRO A 192 -6.74 2.03 -11.82
CA PRO A 192 -6.86 2.89 -12.98
C PRO A 192 -7.42 2.12 -14.17
N GLN A 193 -7.84 2.85 -15.20
CA GLN A 193 -8.18 2.26 -16.48
C GLN A 193 -7.00 1.50 -17.08
N ILE A 194 -7.30 0.50 -17.91
CA ILE A 194 -6.33 -0.48 -18.40
C ILE A 194 -5.11 0.17 -19.11
N ASN A 195 -5.29 1.30 -19.77
CA ASN A 195 -4.24 1.98 -20.54
C ASN A 195 -3.57 3.13 -19.77
N TYR A 196 -3.94 3.39 -18.53
CA TYR A 196 -3.40 4.54 -17.80
C TYR A 196 -1.90 4.46 -17.57
N LEU A 197 -1.41 3.33 -17.06
CA LEU A 197 0.03 3.16 -16.82
C LEU A 197 0.84 3.17 -18.10
N GLN A 198 0.32 2.59 -19.19
CA GLN A 198 0.96 2.66 -20.50
C GLN A 198 1.02 4.11 -21.05
N GLY A 199 -0.07 4.85 -20.86
CA GLY A 199 -0.12 6.27 -21.22
C GLY A 199 0.86 7.12 -20.40
N LEU A 200 0.98 6.88 -19.10
CA LEU A 200 1.99 7.52 -18.24
C LEU A 200 3.41 7.19 -18.72
N ARG A 201 3.68 5.91 -19.05
CA ARG A 201 4.99 5.51 -19.58
C ARG A 201 5.32 6.25 -20.87
N GLN A 202 4.38 6.32 -21.81
CA GLN A 202 4.56 7.04 -23.07
C GLN A 202 4.82 8.53 -22.84
N LEU A 203 4.06 9.18 -21.96
CA LEU A 203 4.27 10.59 -21.64
C LEU A 203 5.63 10.83 -20.99
N CYS A 204 6.05 9.95 -20.09
CA CYS A 204 7.38 10.04 -19.47
C CYS A 204 8.49 9.86 -20.51
N ASP A 205 8.39 8.88 -21.41
CA ASP A 205 9.38 8.64 -22.48
C ASP A 205 9.50 9.86 -23.42
N GLN A 206 8.37 10.41 -23.85
CA GLN A 206 8.34 11.56 -24.76
C GLN A 206 8.96 12.82 -24.16
N ASN A 207 8.87 12.99 -22.84
CA ASN A 207 9.33 14.19 -22.14
C ASN A 207 10.66 14.00 -21.39
N GLY A 208 11.24 12.80 -21.40
CA GLY A 208 12.46 12.48 -20.66
C GLY A 208 12.28 12.53 -19.14
N TRP A 209 11.08 12.17 -18.65
CA TRP A 209 10.74 12.10 -17.24
C TRP A 209 10.90 10.69 -16.70
N LEU A 210 11.12 10.58 -15.38
CA LEU A 210 11.08 9.30 -14.68
C LEU A 210 9.64 8.91 -14.35
N LEU A 211 9.24 7.68 -14.68
CA LEU A 211 8.03 7.07 -14.15
C LEU A 211 8.37 6.35 -12.85
N MET A 212 7.87 6.86 -11.73
CA MET A 212 8.10 6.32 -10.38
C MET A 212 6.81 5.71 -9.85
N LEU A 213 6.83 4.41 -9.59
CA LEU A 213 5.66 3.67 -9.08
C LEU A 213 5.81 3.37 -7.59
N ASP A 214 4.82 3.83 -6.81
CA ASP A 214 4.68 3.44 -5.41
C ASP A 214 3.94 2.11 -5.33
N GLU A 215 4.68 1.05 -5.04
CA GLU A 215 4.15 -0.31 -4.85
C GLU A 215 4.21 -0.75 -3.37
N VAL A 216 4.31 0.19 -2.46
CA VAL A 216 4.38 -0.07 -1.01
C VAL A 216 3.18 -0.87 -0.52
N GLN A 217 1.99 -0.66 -1.07
CA GLN A 217 0.78 -1.39 -0.64
C GLN A 217 0.37 -2.50 -1.61
N CYS A 218 0.57 -2.34 -2.92
CA CYS A 218 0.09 -3.26 -3.95
C CYS A 218 1.14 -4.26 -4.46
N GLY A 219 2.42 -4.07 -4.10
CA GLY A 219 3.49 -4.99 -4.48
C GLY A 219 3.56 -6.28 -3.65
N ILE A 220 4.61 -7.05 -3.86
CA ILE A 220 4.96 -8.27 -3.11
C ILE A 220 3.81 -9.28 -3.07
N GLY A 221 3.29 -9.63 -4.25
CA GLY A 221 2.30 -10.70 -4.41
C GLY A 221 0.85 -10.28 -4.14
N ARG A 222 0.59 -9.09 -3.55
CA ARG A 222 -0.72 -8.63 -3.10
C ARG A 222 -1.81 -8.74 -4.16
N THR A 223 -1.49 -8.41 -5.42
CA THR A 223 -2.43 -8.37 -6.54
C THR A 223 -2.39 -9.62 -7.43
N GLY A 224 -1.63 -10.65 -7.03
CA GLY A 224 -1.47 -11.90 -7.80
C GLY A 224 -0.29 -11.93 -8.76
N LYS A 225 0.51 -10.86 -8.79
CA LYS A 225 1.84 -10.80 -9.41
C LYS A 225 2.84 -10.25 -8.40
N TRP A 226 4.14 -10.42 -8.64
CA TRP A 226 5.16 -9.88 -7.74
C TRP A 226 4.97 -8.37 -7.53
N PHE A 227 4.73 -7.65 -8.61
CA PHE A 227 4.48 -6.20 -8.62
C PHE A 227 3.25 -5.88 -9.44
N ALA A 228 2.47 -4.90 -9.01
CA ALA A 228 1.22 -4.55 -9.67
C ALA A 228 1.43 -3.99 -11.08
N PHE A 229 2.56 -3.28 -11.34
CA PHE A 229 2.90 -2.76 -12.67
C PHE A 229 2.99 -3.86 -13.74
N GLN A 230 3.30 -5.10 -13.34
CA GLN A 230 3.38 -6.25 -14.26
C GLN A 230 2.02 -6.59 -14.89
N HIS A 231 0.89 -6.17 -14.29
CA HIS A 231 -0.43 -6.29 -14.92
C HIS A 231 -0.58 -5.36 -16.13
N GLY A 232 0.03 -4.18 -16.07
CA GLY A 232 0.04 -3.20 -17.16
C GLY A 232 1.06 -3.47 -18.26
N GLY A 233 1.98 -4.42 -18.07
CA GLY A 233 3.01 -4.75 -19.04
C GLY A 233 3.97 -3.59 -19.34
N ILE A 234 4.19 -2.70 -18.38
CA ILE A 234 5.14 -1.57 -18.49
C ILE A 234 6.35 -1.79 -17.58
N MET A 235 7.41 -1.02 -17.78
CA MET A 235 8.57 -0.96 -16.89
C MET A 235 8.69 0.45 -16.32
N PRO A 236 8.65 0.64 -14.98
CA PRO A 236 8.95 1.94 -14.38
C PRO A 236 10.46 2.19 -14.35
N ASP A 237 10.86 3.47 -14.24
CA ASP A 237 12.25 3.84 -13.98
C ASP A 237 12.62 3.69 -12.51
N VAL A 238 11.63 3.90 -11.61
CA VAL A 238 11.79 3.76 -10.17
C VAL A 238 10.55 3.07 -9.58
N MET A 239 10.77 2.18 -8.63
CA MET A 239 9.71 1.51 -7.86
C MET A 239 10.04 1.54 -6.38
N THR A 240 9.05 1.81 -5.53
CA THR A 240 9.20 1.76 -4.07
C THR A 240 8.42 0.63 -3.45
N LEU A 241 9.01 -0.02 -2.45
CA LEU A 241 8.47 -1.18 -1.75
C LEU A 241 8.60 -1.01 -0.23
N ALA A 242 7.71 -1.63 0.52
CA ALA A 242 7.80 -1.83 1.97
C ALA A 242 6.76 -2.86 2.42
N LYS A 243 6.14 -2.66 3.58
CA LYS A 243 5.00 -3.46 4.10
C LYS A 243 5.18 -4.97 3.92
N GLY A 244 4.50 -5.55 2.92
CA GLY A 244 4.54 -6.98 2.63
C GLY A 244 5.94 -7.53 2.36
N LEU A 245 6.91 -6.70 2.01
CA LEU A 245 8.30 -7.12 1.80
C LEU A 245 8.91 -7.77 3.05
N GLY A 246 8.64 -7.19 4.24
CA GLY A 246 9.18 -7.69 5.50
C GLY A 246 8.23 -8.57 6.30
N SER A 247 6.98 -8.70 5.86
CA SER A 247 5.90 -9.44 6.55
C SER A 247 5.84 -9.19 8.06
N GLY A 248 5.91 -7.91 8.47
CA GLY A 248 5.89 -7.46 9.86
C GLY A 248 7.20 -6.83 10.34
N VAL A 249 8.34 -7.17 9.74
CA VAL A 249 9.64 -6.54 10.04
C VAL A 249 9.79 -5.26 9.23
N PRO A 250 10.18 -4.13 9.85
CA PRO A 250 10.40 -2.87 9.14
C PRO A 250 11.49 -2.98 8.08
N ILE A 251 11.13 -2.78 6.83
CA ILE A 251 12.02 -2.68 5.67
C ILE A 251 11.31 -1.91 4.56
N GLY A 252 12.08 -1.13 3.81
CA GLY A 252 11.67 -0.50 2.55
C GLY A 252 12.77 -0.63 1.51
N ALA A 253 12.40 -0.47 0.26
CA ALA A 253 13.33 -0.46 -0.86
C ALA A 253 12.90 0.57 -1.91
N CYS A 254 13.87 1.29 -2.45
CA CYS A 254 13.75 2.07 -3.67
C CYS A 254 14.58 1.35 -4.74
N ILE A 255 13.93 0.91 -5.80
CA ILE A 255 14.52 0.16 -6.90
C ILE A 255 14.51 1.04 -8.13
N ALA A 256 15.62 1.08 -8.87
CA ALA A 256 15.74 1.91 -10.07
C ALA A 256 16.41 1.13 -11.19
N THR A 257 16.14 1.55 -12.44
CA THR A 257 16.72 0.92 -13.63
C THR A 257 17.23 1.97 -14.62
N GLY A 258 18.11 1.56 -15.53
CA GLY A 258 18.66 2.41 -16.57
C GLY A 258 19.35 3.66 -16.02
N GLU A 259 19.07 4.84 -16.60
CA GLU A 259 19.65 6.11 -16.16
C GLU A 259 19.34 6.43 -14.70
N ALA A 260 18.13 6.11 -14.24
CA ALA A 260 17.71 6.33 -12.85
C ALA A 260 18.58 5.52 -11.86
N GLY A 261 18.96 4.30 -12.20
CA GLY A 261 19.82 3.45 -11.37
C GLY A 261 21.24 4.00 -11.15
N GLU A 262 21.68 4.92 -11.98
CA GLU A 262 23.03 5.51 -11.93
C GLU A 262 23.05 6.93 -11.32
N VAL A 263 21.89 7.47 -10.90
CA VAL A 263 21.79 8.85 -10.37
C VAL A 263 22.49 8.99 -9.02
N PHE A 264 22.27 8.09 -8.07
CA PHE A 264 22.92 8.16 -6.77
C PHE A 264 24.38 7.73 -6.81
N LYS A 265 25.23 8.54 -6.20
CA LYS A 265 26.65 8.27 -5.99
C LYS A 265 26.96 8.26 -4.48
N PRO A 266 28.09 7.70 -4.05
CA PRO A 266 28.46 7.72 -2.63
C PRO A 266 28.32 9.11 -2.01
N GLY A 267 27.60 9.19 -0.87
CA GLY A 267 27.31 10.43 -0.14
C GLY A 267 26.00 11.13 -0.51
N ASN A 268 25.31 10.77 -1.60
CA ASN A 268 24.06 11.43 -1.99
C ASN A 268 22.88 11.04 -1.09
N HIS A 269 22.84 9.79 -0.64
CA HIS A 269 21.79 9.28 0.25
C HIS A 269 22.32 8.15 1.12
N ALA A 270 21.69 7.95 2.30
CA ALA A 270 22.09 6.91 3.23
C ALA A 270 20.95 6.52 4.18
N SER A 271 21.05 5.37 4.79
CA SER A 271 20.22 4.90 5.91
C SER A 271 21.08 4.11 6.87
N THR A 272 20.99 4.41 8.18
CA THR A 272 21.75 3.68 9.20
C THR A 272 21.35 2.22 9.27
N PHE A 273 20.05 1.94 9.35
CA PHE A 273 19.49 0.59 9.53
C PHE A 273 19.02 -0.07 8.23
N GLY A 274 18.90 0.69 7.15
CA GLY A 274 18.38 0.17 5.88
C GLY A 274 19.22 -0.98 5.36
N GLY A 275 18.56 -2.10 5.07
CA GLY A 275 19.20 -3.32 4.58
C GLY A 275 20.01 -4.09 5.62
N ASN A 276 19.70 -3.94 6.92
CA ASN A 276 20.35 -4.74 7.97
C ASN A 276 20.03 -6.24 7.81
N LEU A 277 20.89 -7.08 8.38
CA LEU A 277 20.79 -8.54 8.21
C LEU A 277 19.45 -9.13 8.67
N LEU A 278 18.88 -8.61 9.77
CA LEU A 278 17.60 -9.12 10.28
C LEU A 278 16.45 -8.81 9.31
N ALA A 279 16.37 -7.56 8.85
CA ALA A 279 15.33 -7.12 7.92
C ALA A 279 15.46 -7.80 6.54
N CYS A 280 16.70 -7.94 6.02
CA CYS A 280 16.96 -8.67 4.78
C CYS A 280 16.61 -10.15 4.91
N THR A 281 16.88 -10.77 6.08
CA THR A 281 16.46 -12.17 6.34
C THR A 281 14.95 -12.31 6.30
N ALA A 282 14.21 -11.36 6.92
CA ALA A 282 12.76 -11.37 6.86
C ALA A 282 12.26 -11.28 5.41
N ALA A 283 12.78 -10.34 4.63
CA ALA A 283 12.36 -10.13 3.26
C ALA A 283 12.69 -11.34 2.35
N LEU A 284 13.90 -11.90 2.42
CA LEU A 284 14.28 -13.10 1.69
C LEU A 284 13.34 -14.26 2.01
N THR A 285 13.10 -14.54 3.30
CA THR A 285 12.18 -15.60 3.72
C THR A 285 10.75 -15.34 3.24
N THR A 286 10.30 -14.08 3.27
CA THR A 286 8.97 -13.71 2.76
C THR A 286 8.83 -14.02 1.27
N LEU A 287 9.83 -13.64 0.45
CA LEU A 287 9.83 -13.93 -0.98
C LEU A 287 9.86 -15.44 -1.25
N ASP A 288 10.68 -16.20 -0.51
CA ASP A 288 10.79 -17.65 -0.65
C ASP A 288 9.47 -18.37 -0.33
N VAL A 289 8.78 -17.98 0.75
CA VAL A 289 7.48 -18.56 1.12
C VAL A 289 6.41 -18.20 0.09
N ILE A 290 6.34 -16.95 -0.37
CA ILE A 290 5.37 -16.52 -1.41
C ILE A 290 5.52 -17.38 -2.67
N GLU A 291 6.75 -17.65 -3.10
CA GLU A 291 7.04 -18.44 -4.30
C GLU A 291 6.76 -19.92 -4.06
N LYS A 292 7.32 -20.52 -3.01
CA LYS A 292 7.20 -21.93 -2.64
C LYS A 292 5.74 -22.35 -2.47
N ASP A 293 4.97 -21.57 -1.74
CA ASP A 293 3.58 -21.89 -1.39
C ASP A 293 2.57 -21.33 -2.41
N ARG A 294 3.07 -20.76 -3.52
CA ARG A 294 2.26 -20.21 -4.62
C ARG A 294 1.24 -19.16 -4.15
N LEU A 295 1.63 -18.32 -3.22
CA LEU A 295 0.70 -17.38 -2.57
C LEU A 295 0.15 -16.30 -3.51
N MET A 296 0.81 -16.02 -4.63
CA MET A 296 0.26 -15.13 -5.67
C MET A 296 -0.95 -15.76 -6.36
N GLN A 297 -0.90 -17.05 -6.65
CA GLN A 297 -2.04 -17.80 -7.20
C GLN A 297 -3.19 -17.87 -6.19
N ASN A 298 -2.87 -18.13 -4.92
CA ASN A 298 -3.84 -18.07 -3.83
C ASN A 298 -4.50 -16.69 -3.73
N ALA A 299 -3.72 -15.61 -3.82
CA ALA A 299 -4.26 -14.25 -3.80
C ALA A 299 -5.27 -13.99 -4.91
N VAL A 300 -5.03 -14.51 -6.12
CA VAL A 300 -5.98 -14.42 -7.24
C VAL A 300 -7.24 -15.23 -6.96
N GLN A 301 -7.09 -16.49 -6.56
CA GLN A 301 -8.21 -17.40 -6.34
C GLN A 301 -9.12 -16.92 -5.20
N VAL A 302 -8.53 -16.63 -4.04
CA VAL A 302 -9.27 -16.17 -2.87
C VAL A 302 -9.85 -14.76 -3.08
N GLY A 303 -9.10 -13.87 -3.74
CA GLY A 303 -9.60 -12.53 -4.06
C GLY A 303 -10.79 -12.53 -5.01
N ASN A 304 -10.78 -13.38 -6.04
CA ASN A 304 -11.93 -13.57 -6.93
C ASN A 304 -13.11 -14.15 -6.15
N PHE A 305 -12.86 -15.20 -5.34
CA PHE A 305 -13.89 -15.80 -4.50
C PHE A 305 -14.56 -14.74 -3.59
N ILE A 306 -13.79 -13.96 -2.84
CA ILE A 306 -14.32 -12.90 -1.96
C ILE A 306 -15.19 -11.93 -2.77
N ARG A 307 -14.69 -11.44 -3.90
CA ARG A 307 -15.40 -10.47 -4.74
C ARG A 307 -16.73 -11.02 -5.27
N ASP A 308 -16.74 -12.26 -5.73
CA ASP A 308 -17.94 -12.87 -6.31
C ASP A 308 -18.98 -13.20 -5.22
N ARG A 309 -18.53 -13.67 -4.05
CA ARG A 309 -19.42 -13.88 -2.89
C ARG A 309 -20.04 -12.57 -2.37
N PHE A 310 -19.27 -11.46 -2.32
CA PHE A 310 -19.86 -10.16 -1.99
C PHE A 310 -20.93 -9.72 -2.99
N LYS A 311 -20.72 -9.94 -4.29
CA LYS A 311 -21.74 -9.62 -5.32
C LYS A 311 -23.00 -10.44 -5.11
N GLU A 312 -22.90 -11.72 -4.77
CA GLU A 312 -24.05 -12.57 -4.46
C GLU A 312 -24.78 -12.10 -3.21
N LYS A 313 -24.06 -11.93 -2.08
CA LYS A 313 -24.67 -11.57 -0.79
C LYS A 313 -25.27 -10.16 -0.75
N LEU A 314 -24.67 -9.23 -1.48
CA LEU A 314 -25.11 -7.84 -1.55
C LEU A 314 -25.81 -7.52 -2.89
N ALA A 315 -26.36 -8.53 -3.59
CA ALA A 315 -26.96 -8.38 -4.91
C ALA A 315 -28.04 -7.27 -4.97
N HIS A 316 -28.83 -7.13 -3.92
CA HIS A 316 -29.89 -6.12 -3.81
C HIS A 316 -29.38 -4.68 -3.62
N TRP A 317 -28.08 -4.50 -3.30
CA TRP A 317 -27.42 -3.20 -3.17
C TRP A 317 -26.53 -2.82 -4.37
N LEU A 318 -26.35 -3.68 -5.39
CA LEU A 318 -25.41 -3.47 -6.50
C LEU A 318 -25.64 -2.18 -7.31
N ASN A 319 -26.84 -1.58 -7.22
CA ASN A 319 -27.15 -0.30 -7.85
C ASN A 319 -26.55 0.91 -7.11
N VAL A 320 -26.15 0.74 -5.84
CA VAL A 320 -25.68 1.83 -4.97
C VAL A 320 -24.30 1.57 -4.34
N ILE A 321 -23.75 0.36 -4.50
CA ILE A 321 -22.41 0.00 -4.04
C ILE A 321 -21.52 -0.39 -5.22
N GLN A 322 -20.19 -0.22 -5.01
CA GLN A 322 -19.21 -0.72 -5.96
C GLN A 322 -18.25 -1.69 -5.27
N ILE A 323 -18.14 -2.91 -5.81
CA ILE A 323 -17.19 -3.93 -5.35
C ILE A 323 -16.05 -4.01 -6.36
N ARG A 324 -14.83 -3.72 -5.94
CA ARG A 324 -13.63 -3.72 -6.78
C ARG A 324 -12.45 -4.39 -6.09
N GLY A 325 -11.50 -4.89 -6.86
CA GLY A 325 -10.29 -5.50 -6.30
C GLY A 325 -9.49 -6.29 -7.31
N GLN A 326 -8.22 -6.49 -6.96
CA GLN A 326 -7.28 -7.35 -7.68
C GLN A 326 -6.47 -8.15 -6.67
N GLY A 327 -6.46 -9.48 -6.81
CA GLY A 327 -5.89 -10.35 -5.78
C GLY A 327 -6.53 -10.07 -4.42
N LEU A 328 -5.72 -9.97 -3.38
CA LEU A 328 -6.18 -9.66 -2.01
C LEU A 328 -6.04 -8.17 -1.64
N MET A 329 -6.32 -7.30 -2.59
CA MET A 329 -6.53 -5.86 -2.39
C MET A 329 -7.95 -5.53 -2.84
N LEU A 330 -8.89 -5.40 -1.88
CA LEU A 330 -10.33 -5.34 -2.17
C LEU A 330 -10.96 -4.12 -1.50
N GLY A 331 -11.93 -3.51 -2.18
CA GLY A 331 -12.70 -2.38 -1.70
C GLY A 331 -14.19 -2.54 -2.00
N ILE A 332 -15.03 -2.28 -1.00
CA ILE A 332 -16.47 -2.17 -1.13
C ILE A 332 -16.83 -0.72 -0.82
N GLU A 333 -17.15 0.05 -1.86
CA GLU A 333 -17.56 1.45 -1.71
C GLU A 333 -19.06 1.56 -1.46
N LEU A 334 -19.43 2.27 -0.40
CA LEU A 334 -20.79 2.51 0.01
C LEU A 334 -21.23 3.92 -0.39
N PRO A 335 -22.54 4.17 -0.54
CA PRO A 335 -23.07 5.48 -0.97
C PRO A 335 -22.88 6.58 0.09
N VAL A 336 -22.63 6.21 1.35
CA VAL A 336 -22.51 7.12 2.50
C VAL A 336 -21.25 6.81 3.31
N PRO A 337 -20.73 7.75 4.12
CA PRO A 337 -19.65 7.49 5.07
C PRO A 337 -19.98 6.32 6.00
N CYS A 338 -19.03 5.40 6.15
CA CYS A 338 -19.27 4.12 6.85
C CYS A 338 -18.20 3.77 7.91
N GLY A 339 -17.52 4.77 8.45
CA GLY A 339 -16.44 4.56 9.44
C GLY A 339 -16.87 3.79 10.69
N GLU A 340 -18.16 3.79 11.05
CA GLU A 340 -18.69 3.04 12.18
C GLU A 340 -18.64 1.52 11.97
N LEU A 341 -18.58 1.04 10.72
CA LEU A 341 -18.45 -0.39 10.42
C LEU A 341 -17.17 -1.01 10.99
N ILE A 342 -16.12 -0.22 11.23
CA ILE A 342 -14.89 -0.71 11.88
C ILE A 342 -15.20 -1.20 13.29
N LYS A 343 -15.98 -0.43 14.06
CA LYS A 343 -16.37 -0.81 15.42
C LYS A 343 -17.37 -1.96 15.43
N GLU A 344 -18.26 -1.99 14.45
CA GLU A 344 -19.24 -3.06 14.32
C GLU A 344 -18.56 -4.39 13.98
N ALA A 345 -17.64 -4.39 13.01
CA ALA A 345 -16.84 -5.57 12.67
C ALA A 345 -16.03 -6.08 13.89
N LEU A 346 -15.44 -5.18 14.68
CA LEU A 346 -14.72 -5.53 15.90
C LEU A 346 -15.59 -6.29 16.90
N LYS A 347 -16.87 -5.91 17.07
CA LYS A 347 -17.83 -6.65 17.93
C LYS A 347 -18.07 -8.06 17.42
N HIS A 348 -18.03 -8.25 16.11
CA HIS A 348 -18.14 -9.55 15.45
C HIS A 348 -16.78 -10.26 15.29
N ARG A 349 -15.74 -9.78 16.00
CA ARG A 349 -14.38 -10.35 15.99
C ARG A 349 -13.75 -10.42 14.59
N LEU A 350 -14.06 -9.44 13.75
CA LEU A 350 -13.47 -9.26 12.43
C LEU A 350 -12.72 -7.93 12.37
N LEU A 351 -11.50 -7.96 11.87
CA LEU A 351 -10.69 -6.77 11.66
C LEU A 351 -10.76 -6.31 10.21
N ILE A 352 -11.35 -5.15 9.99
CA ILE A 352 -11.42 -4.46 8.70
C ILE A 352 -10.98 -3.01 8.87
N ASN A 353 -10.87 -2.31 7.75
CA ASN A 353 -10.62 -0.87 7.73
C ASN A 353 -11.60 -0.16 6.79
N VAL A 354 -11.86 1.12 7.06
CA VAL A 354 -12.59 2.01 6.16
C VAL A 354 -11.64 3.12 5.72
N THR A 355 -11.48 3.29 4.41
CA THR A 355 -10.68 4.34 3.80
C THR A 355 -11.54 5.25 2.95
N SER A 356 -11.05 6.47 2.65
CA SER A 356 -11.83 7.49 1.90
C SER A 356 -13.25 7.68 2.44
N GLU A 357 -13.45 7.52 3.75
CA GLU A 357 -14.72 7.66 4.48
C GLU A 357 -15.80 6.62 4.11
N ARG A 358 -15.80 6.05 2.90
CA ARG A 358 -16.89 5.24 2.33
C ARG A 358 -16.49 3.84 1.90
N VAL A 359 -15.20 3.52 1.88
CA VAL A 359 -14.71 2.26 1.28
C VAL A 359 -14.29 1.30 2.39
N VAL A 360 -15.04 0.24 2.58
CA VAL A 360 -14.62 -0.92 3.37
C VAL A 360 -13.48 -1.58 2.62
N ARG A 361 -12.29 -1.58 3.23
CA ARG A 361 -11.08 -2.13 2.64
C ARG A 361 -10.69 -3.43 3.31
N LEU A 362 -10.42 -4.44 2.48
CA LEU A 362 -9.93 -5.74 2.91
C LEU A 362 -8.54 -5.98 2.30
N LEU A 363 -7.60 -6.32 3.16
CA LEU A 363 -6.20 -6.59 2.82
C LEU A 363 -5.71 -7.83 3.59
N PRO A 364 -6.39 -8.99 3.50
CA PRO A 364 -6.03 -10.15 4.29
C PRO A 364 -4.65 -10.69 3.93
N ALA A 365 -4.07 -11.51 4.80
CA ALA A 365 -2.80 -12.16 4.53
C ALA A 365 -2.89 -13.06 3.28
N LEU A 366 -1.78 -13.19 2.53
CA LEU A 366 -1.75 -13.98 1.29
C LEU A 366 -2.01 -15.48 1.52
N ILE A 367 -1.83 -15.95 2.75
CA ILE A 367 -2.09 -17.32 3.19
C ILE A 367 -3.57 -17.61 3.49
N MET A 368 -4.45 -16.60 3.51
CA MET A 368 -5.88 -16.80 3.80
C MET A 368 -6.47 -17.87 2.87
N ASN A 369 -7.16 -18.83 3.44
CA ASN A 369 -7.84 -19.87 2.69
C ASN A 369 -9.31 -19.49 2.38
N GLN A 370 -9.98 -20.30 1.57
CA GLN A 370 -11.35 -20.02 1.13
C GLN A 370 -12.37 -20.07 2.27
N ALA A 371 -12.20 -20.96 3.27
CA ALA A 371 -13.11 -21.05 4.41
C ALA A 371 -13.01 -19.83 5.33
N GLU A 372 -11.80 -19.30 5.53
CA GLU A 372 -11.57 -18.04 6.26
C GLU A 372 -12.12 -16.86 5.47
N ALA A 373 -11.93 -16.84 4.16
CA ALA A 373 -12.48 -15.81 3.28
C ALA A 373 -14.01 -15.80 3.27
N GLU A 374 -14.67 -16.95 3.32
CA GLU A 374 -16.13 -17.04 3.46
C GLU A 374 -16.60 -16.36 4.77
N GLN A 375 -15.92 -16.61 5.89
CA GLN A 375 -16.25 -15.96 7.18
C GLN A 375 -16.10 -14.43 7.10
N VAL A 376 -15.03 -13.94 6.42
CA VAL A 376 -14.86 -12.49 6.19
C VAL A 376 -16.04 -11.93 5.41
N VAL A 377 -16.45 -12.61 4.33
CA VAL A 377 -17.58 -12.16 3.49
C VAL A 377 -18.89 -12.21 4.26
N ASP A 378 -19.15 -13.29 5.00
CA ASP A 378 -20.39 -13.48 5.77
C ASP A 378 -20.59 -12.35 6.77
N ILE A 379 -19.60 -12.14 7.63
CA ILE A 379 -19.66 -11.10 8.67
C ILE A 379 -19.73 -9.71 8.03
N SER A 380 -18.88 -9.43 7.04
CA SER A 380 -18.86 -8.11 6.41
C SER A 380 -20.14 -7.80 5.66
N SER A 381 -20.73 -8.78 4.93
CA SER A 381 -21.98 -8.58 4.21
C SER A 381 -23.14 -8.31 5.16
N GLU A 382 -23.20 -9.05 6.28
CA GLU A 382 -24.26 -8.86 7.29
C GLU A 382 -24.20 -7.45 7.92
N ILE A 383 -23.02 -6.99 8.32
CA ILE A 383 -22.89 -5.65 8.93
C ILE A 383 -23.14 -4.53 7.90
N ILE A 384 -22.74 -4.71 6.63
CA ILE A 384 -23.00 -3.75 5.54
C ILE A 384 -24.50 -3.70 5.26
N ASP A 385 -25.16 -4.84 5.15
CA ASP A 385 -26.59 -4.92 4.88
C ASP A 385 -27.41 -4.22 5.97
N ARG A 386 -27.15 -4.53 7.24
CA ARG A 386 -27.79 -3.87 8.40
C ARG A 386 -27.55 -2.37 8.39
N PHE A 387 -26.31 -1.94 8.09
CA PHE A 387 -25.94 -0.53 8.02
C PHE A 387 -26.74 0.20 6.93
N LEU A 388 -26.75 -0.31 5.70
CA LEU A 388 -27.47 0.30 4.59
C LEU A 388 -28.99 0.31 4.81
N THR A 389 -29.55 -0.75 5.34
CA THR A 389 -30.99 -0.82 5.71
C THR A 389 -31.35 0.24 6.75
N GLY A 390 -30.50 0.42 7.76
CA GLY A 390 -30.69 1.47 8.78
C GLY A 390 -30.59 2.89 8.22
N GLN A 391 -29.66 3.13 7.27
CA GLN A 391 -29.54 4.41 6.60
C GLN A 391 -30.74 4.70 5.69
N ALA A 392 -31.25 3.73 4.92
CA ALA A 392 -32.43 3.87 4.08
C ALA A 392 -33.67 4.22 4.94
N ALA A 393 -33.86 3.59 6.09
CA ALA A 393 -34.94 3.93 7.01
C ALA A 393 -34.84 5.39 7.52
N ASN A 394 -33.63 5.87 7.82
CA ASN A 394 -33.40 7.25 8.25
C ASN A 394 -33.66 8.30 7.16
N ILE A 395 -33.41 7.97 5.88
CA ILE A 395 -33.71 8.85 4.76
C ILE A 395 -35.22 8.98 4.58
N ILE A 396 -35.95 7.86 4.61
CA ILE A 396 -37.41 7.83 4.48
C ILE A 396 -38.11 8.60 5.60
N THR A 397 -37.56 8.58 6.81
CA THR A 397 -38.13 9.33 7.95
C THR A 397 -37.85 10.84 7.90
N ARG A 398 -36.80 11.29 7.22
CA ARG A 398 -36.48 12.73 7.02
C ARG A 398 -37.33 13.38 5.94
N ASP A 399 -37.76 12.62 4.90
CA ASP A 399 -38.58 13.10 3.81
C ASP A 399 -40.10 13.06 4.10
N ARG A 400 -40.52 12.68 5.29
CA ARG A 400 -41.90 12.88 5.72
C ARG A 400 -42.07 14.35 6.14
N PRO A 401 -42.78 15.19 5.38
CA PRO A 401 -43.08 16.55 5.83
C PRO A 401 -43.85 16.43 7.14
N GLY A 402 -43.33 17.11 8.15
CA GLY A 402 -43.96 17.13 9.47
C GLY A 402 -45.44 17.49 9.34
N SER A 403 -46.28 16.62 9.82
CA SER A 403 -47.65 16.97 10.14
C SER A 403 -47.59 18.05 11.21
N SER A 404 -47.62 19.31 10.78
CA SER A 404 -47.93 20.44 11.65
C SER A 404 -49.32 20.22 12.20
N ASN A 405 -49.45 19.96 13.51
CA ASN A 405 -50.60 20.26 14.32
C ASN A 405 -50.42 21.68 14.92
#